data_74472625e41652f07d705f424c02dd13
#
_entry.id   74472625e41652f07d705f424c02dd13
#
_cell.length_a   1.000
_cell.length_b   1.000
_cell.length_c   1.000
_cell.angle_alpha   90.00
_cell.angle_beta   90.00
_cell.angle_gamma   90.00
#
_symmetry.space_group_name_H-M   'P 1'
#
loop_
_entity.id
_entity.type
_entity.pdbx_description
1 polymer ?
#
loop_
_entity_poly.entity_id
_entity_poly.type
_entity_poly.pdbx_seq_one_letter_code
_entity_poly.pdbx_strand_id
1 'polypeptide(L)'
;MPVNPKNKLFETRDYSIFKRARGNRPVDKGHVAQLKKLIADKDIGDPVKVNRALEVIDGQHTLQARRELGLPVPYIIINSDDPLDIARFNTGRKNWSMESYLGHHCSRGKMDYKICKQKMDQWGFPVIETAVLLLKGTSNHKRMSTDFKLGNFRIPAGGIANCDRIGFHLSKLRRYFYSDSDSNKRLKRSVISAYIICDR
;
A
#
# COMPACT_ATOMS: atom_id res chain seq x y z
N MET A 1 19.02 16.86 -21.94
CA MET A 1 19.64 15.51 -22.02
C MET A 1 18.95 14.74 -23.14
N PRO A 2 19.67 14.09 -24.06
CA PRO A 2 19.03 13.33 -25.11
C PRO A 2 18.27 12.15 -24.50
N VAL A 3 16.98 12.04 -24.85
CA VAL A 3 16.13 10.93 -24.47
C VAL A 3 16.70 9.65 -25.08
N ASN A 4 17.06 8.69 -24.25
CA ASN A 4 17.60 7.41 -24.72
C ASN A 4 16.48 6.67 -25.50
N PRO A 5 16.63 6.39 -26.81
CA PRO A 5 15.58 5.80 -27.63
C PRO A 5 15.23 4.35 -27.28
N LYS A 6 15.85 3.78 -26.25
CA LYS A 6 15.69 2.37 -25.87
C LYS A 6 14.36 2.01 -25.20
N ASN A 7 13.53 2.98 -24.82
CA ASN A 7 12.25 2.73 -24.15
C ASN A 7 11.06 3.30 -24.93
N LYS A 8 10.92 2.89 -26.20
CA LYS A 8 9.74 3.26 -26.98
C LYS A 8 8.49 2.65 -26.33
N LEU A 9 7.50 3.49 -26.06
CA LEU A 9 6.19 3.06 -25.59
C LEU A 9 5.38 2.57 -26.78
N PHE A 10 4.84 1.38 -26.65
CA PHE A 10 3.92 0.75 -27.60
C PHE A 10 2.56 0.58 -26.91
N GLU A 11 1.54 0.42 -27.72
CA GLU A 11 0.19 0.13 -27.21
C GLU A 11 -0.50 -0.89 -28.12
N THR A 12 -1.27 -1.82 -27.56
CA THR A 12 -2.00 -2.82 -28.32
C THR A 12 -3.27 -3.26 -27.58
N ARG A 13 -4.27 -3.68 -28.37
CA ARG A 13 -5.45 -4.44 -27.87
C ARG A 13 -5.35 -5.93 -28.16
N ASP A 14 -4.33 -6.35 -28.90
CA ASP A 14 -4.05 -7.76 -29.12
C ASP A 14 -3.30 -8.33 -27.91
N TYR A 15 -4.04 -8.91 -26.99
CA TYR A 15 -3.47 -9.51 -25.79
C TYR A 15 -2.77 -10.84 -26.05
N SER A 16 -2.97 -11.44 -27.23
CA SER A 16 -2.39 -12.74 -27.60
C SER A 16 -0.88 -12.66 -27.87
N ILE A 17 -0.36 -11.47 -28.17
CA ILE A 17 1.06 -11.25 -28.39
C ILE A 17 1.90 -11.47 -27.14
N PHE A 18 1.30 -11.32 -25.95
CA PHE A 18 2.02 -11.41 -24.68
C PHE A 18 2.17 -12.87 -24.22
N LYS A 19 3.39 -13.29 -23.99
CA LYS A 19 3.74 -14.60 -23.50
C LYS A 19 4.05 -14.55 -22.01
N ARG A 20 3.77 -15.63 -21.31
CA ARG A 20 4.16 -15.77 -19.90
C ARG A 20 5.64 -16.15 -19.83
N ALA A 21 6.45 -15.31 -19.18
CA ALA A 21 7.85 -15.65 -18.93
C ALA A 21 7.96 -16.79 -17.90
N ARG A 22 8.95 -17.68 -18.11
CA ARG A 22 9.29 -18.73 -17.18
C ARG A 22 9.75 -18.11 -15.85
N GLY A 23 9.17 -18.54 -14.73
CA GLY A 23 9.47 -18.00 -13.40
C GLY A 23 8.48 -16.95 -12.90
N ASN A 24 7.54 -16.49 -13.73
CA ASN A 24 6.44 -15.67 -13.23
C ASN A 24 5.53 -16.48 -12.30
N ARG A 25 5.22 -15.91 -11.13
CA ARG A 25 4.26 -16.48 -10.17
C ARG A 25 2.85 -16.51 -10.79
N PRO A 26 1.94 -17.35 -10.27
CA PRO A 26 0.54 -17.35 -10.69
C PRO A 26 -0.09 -15.94 -10.53
N VAL A 27 -1.03 -15.64 -11.41
CA VAL A 27 -1.79 -14.38 -11.33
C VAL A 27 -2.73 -14.44 -10.13
N ASP A 28 -2.59 -13.46 -9.23
CA ASP A 28 -3.47 -13.30 -8.06
C ASP A 28 -4.75 -12.56 -8.49
N LYS A 29 -5.89 -13.27 -8.46
CA LYS A 29 -7.20 -12.74 -8.82
C LYS A 29 -7.63 -11.57 -7.93
N GLY A 30 -7.28 -11.59 -6.63
CA GLY A 30 -7.59 -10.50 -5.70
C GLY A 30 -6.84 -9.23 -6.06
N HIS A 31 -5.55 -9.35 -6.43
CA HIS A 31 -4.76 -8.22 -6.89
C HIS A 31 -5.25 -7.66 -8.23
N VAL A 32 -5.64 -8.53 -9.17
CA VAL A 32 -6.26 -8.11 -10.45
C VAL A 32 -7.54 -7.32 -10.20
N ALA A 33 -8.41 -7.79 -9.30
CA ALA A 33 -9.65 -7.08 -8.97
C ALA A 33 -9.38 -5.69 -8.36
N GLN A 34 -8.34 -5.53 -7.55
CA GLN A 34 -7.91 -4.23 -7.03
C GLN A 34 -7.40 -3.31 -8.15
N LEU A 35 -6.55 -3.82 -9.03
CA LEU A 35 -6.03 -3.05 -10.17
C LEU A 35 -7.14 -2.60 -11.10
N LYS A 36 -8.13 -3.44 -11.38
CA LYS A 36 -9.31 -3.06 -12.19
C LYS A 36 -10.03 -1.85 -11.60
N LYS A 37 -10.25 -1.82 -10.29
CA LYS A 37 -10.87 -0.67 -9.60
C LYS A 37 -10.02 0.59 -9.71
N LEU A 38 -8.69 0.46 -9.53
CA LEU A 38 -7.78 1.60 -9.63
C LEU A 38 -7.71 2.15 -11.05
N ILE A 39 -7.65 1.28 -12.06
CA ILE A 39 -7.63 1.69 -13.48
C ILE A 39 -8.95 2.35 -13.86
N ALA A 40 -10.10 1.83 -13.39
CA ALA A 40 -11.41 2.42 -13.65
C ALA A 40 -11.60 3.80 -12.98
N ASP A 41 -11.01 3.99 -11.79
CA ASP A 41 -11.03 5.28 -11.07
C ASP A 41 -10.10 6.30 -11.76
N LYS A 42 -8.86 5.90 -12.02
CA LYS A 42 -7.87 6.71 -12.74
C LYS A 42 -6.82 5.82 -13.40
N ASP A 43 -6.86 5.76 -14.72
CA ASP A 43 -5.83 5.08 -15.50
C ASP A 43 -4.57 5.96 -15.61
N ILE A 44 -3.50 5.55 -14.95
CA ILE A 44 -2.19 6.23 -15.01
C ILE A 44 -1.29 5.72 -16.14
N GLY A 45 -1.77 4.72 -16.91
CA GLY A 45 -1.04 4.21 -18.07
C GLY A 45 0.27 3.48 -17.76
N ASP A 46 0.40 2.85 -16.58
CA ASP A 46 1.64 2.13 -16.21
C ASP A 46 1.93 1.00 -17.22
N PRO A 47 3.07 1.05 -17.95
CA PRO A 47 3.35 0.12 -19.03
C PRO A 47 3.79 -1.26 -18.53
N VAL A 48 3.33 -2.29 -19.21
CA VAL A 48 3.84 -3.67 -19.06
C VAL A 48 5.26 -3.76 -19.62
N LYS A 49 6.18 -4.40 -18.91
CA LYS A 49 7.55 -4.60 -19.38
C LYS A 49 7.69 -6.00 -19.96
N VAL A 50 8.11 -6.06 -21.20
CA VAL A 50 8.32 -7.31 -21.93
C VAL A 50 9.76 -7.39 -22.47
N ASN A 51 10.25 -8.60 -22.67
CA ASN A 51 11.50 -8.82 -23.41
C ASN A 51 11.24 -8.78 -24.93
N ARG A 52 12.29 -8.99 -25.74
CA ARG A 52 12.19 -9.00 -27.22
C ARG A 52 11.30 -10.12 -27.76
N ALA A 53 11.11 -11.22 -27.01
CA ALA A 53 10.21 -12.31 -27.37
C ALA A 53 8.75 -12.06 -26.92
N LEU A 54 8.45 -10.83 -26.41
CA LEU A 54 7.15 -10.42 -25.84
C LEU A 54 6.75 -11.25 -24.62
N GLU A 55 7.72 -11.81 -23.91
CA GLU A 55 7.47 -12.42 -22.62
C GLU A 55 7.35 -11.36 -21.53
N VAL A 56 6.32 -11.45 -20.72
CA VAL A 56 6.02 -10.47 -19.64
C VAL A 56 7.03 -10.63 -18.51
N ILE A 57 7.90 -9.67 -18.32
CA ILE A 57 8.87 -9.62 -17.24
C ILE A 57 8.27 -8.97 -15.99
N ASP A 58 7.46 -7.91 -16.19
CA ASP A 58 6.81 -7.18 -15.11
C ASP A 58 5.46 -6.63 -15.58
N GLY A 59 4.48 -6.54 -14.68
CA GLY A 59 3.14 -6.01 -14.98
C GLY A 59 2.12 -7.07 -15.40
N GLN A 60 2.34 -8.37 -15.11
CA GLN A 60 1.38 -9.43 -15.48
C GLN A 60 -0.03 -9.22 -14.91
N HIS A 61 -0.16 -8.65 -13.70
CA HIS A 61 -1.46 -8.35 -13.11
C HIS A 61 -2.13 -7.14 -13.79
N THR A 62 -1.34 -6.13 -14.18
CA THR A 62 -1.81 -4.99 -14.97
C THR A 62 -2.30 -5.43 -16.34
N LEU A 63 -1.55 -6.31 -17.02
CA LEU A 63 -1.95 -6.92 -18.30
C LEU A 63 -3.30 -7.64 -18.15
N GLN A 64 -3.45 -8.48 -17.13
CA GLN A 64 -4.68 -9.23 -16.90
C GLN A 64 -5.85 -8.30 -16.56
N ALA A 65 -5.63 -7.28 -15.74
CA ALA A 65 -6.65 -6.30 -15.40
C ALA A 65 -7.14 -5.53 -16.64
N ARG A 66 -6.23 -5.06 -17.49
CA ARG A 66 -6.56 -4.36 -18.75
C ARG A 66 -7.27 -5.26 -19.74
N ARG A 67 -6.84 -6.52 -19.87
CA ARG A 67 -7.51 -7.53 -20.69
C ARG A 67 -8.98 -7.72 -20.26
N GLU A 68 -9.24 -7.85 -18.95
CA GLU A 68 -10.59 -8.04 -18.41
C GLU A 68 -11.46 -6.77 -18.52
N LEU A 69 -10.84 -5.59 -18.62
CA LEU A 69 -11.53 -4.32 -18.86
C LEU A 69 -11.68 -3.97 -20.34
N GLY A 70 -11.10 -4.76 -21.26
CA GLY A 70 -11.10 -4.47 -22.69
C GLY A 70 -10.28 -3.23 -23.08
N LEU A 71 -9.32 -2.81 -22.22
CA LEU A 71 -8.53 -1.61 -22.40
C LEU A 71 -7.23 -1.91 -23.16
N PRO A 72 -6.71 -0.96 -23.97
CA PRO A 72 -5.42 -1.12 -24.61
C PRO A 72 -4.30 -1.27 -23.55
N VAL A 73 -3.28 -2.04 -23.88
CA VAL A 73 -2.13 -2.32 -23.02
C VAL A 73 -0.94 -1.51 -23.48
N PRO A 74 -0.53 -0.47 -22.72
CA PRO A 74 0.74 0.17 -22.95
C PRO A 74 1.87 -0.79 -22.52
N TYR A 75 2.91 -0.91 -23.32
CA TYR A 75 4.05 -1.76 -23.00
C TYR A 75 5.37 -1.18 -23.52
N ILE A 76 6.46 -1.58 -22.90
CA ILE A 76 7.83 -1.26 -23.32
C ILE A 76 8.63 -2.55 -23.46
N ILE A 77 9.48 -2.56 -24.48
CA ILE A 77 10.42 -3.66 -24.69
C ILE A 77 11.72 -3.32 -23.95
N ILE A 78 12.05 -4.15 -22.97
CA ILE A 78 13.29 -4.02 -22.20
C ILE A 78 14.32 -5.06 -22.63
N ASN A 79 15.59 -4.73 -22.44
CA ASN A 79 16.69 -5.68 -22.70
C ASN A 79 16.82 -6.60 -21.46
N SER A 80 16.09 -7.69 -21.47
CA SER A 80 16.02 -8.67 -20.39
C SER A 80 16.04 -10.06 -21.00
N ASP A 81 17.24 -10.63 -21.07
CA ASP A 81 17.48 -11.98 -21.59
C ASP A 81 17.86 -12.95 -20.43
N ASP A 82 17.98 -12.43 -19.19
CA ASP A 82 18.32 -13.22 -18.00
C ASP A 82 17.05 -13.65 -17.26
N PRO A 83 16.81 -14.96 -17.03
CA PRO A 83 15.68 -15.45 -16.22
C PRO A 83 15.61 -14.86 -14.81
N LEU A 84 16.75 -14.36 -14.27
CA LEU A 84 16.80 -13.72 -12.96
C LEU A 84 16.24 -12.29 -12.96
N ASP A 85 16.03 -11.68 -14.12
CA ASP A 85 15.55 -10.30 -14.19
C ASP A 85 14.13 -10.16 -13.60
N ILE A 86 13.28 -11.19 -13.73
CA ILE A 86 11.97 -11.21 -13.06
C ILE A 86 12.14 -11.06 -11.53
N ALA A 87 13.10 -11.78 -10.96
CA ALA A 87 13.39 -11.70 -9.52
C ALA A 87 13.99 -10.31 -9.18
N ARG A 88 14.91 -9.80 -9.97
CA ARG A 88 15.53 -8.47 -9.79
C ARG A 88 14.48 -7.35 -9.81
N PHE A 89 13.54 -7.36 -10.78
CA PHE A 89 12.45 -6.39 -10.84
C PHE A 89 11.53 -6.44 -9.62
N ASN A 90 11.24 -7.64 -9.12
CA ASN A 90 10.39 -7.80 -7.93
C ASN A 90 11.13 -7.45 -6.63
N THR A 91 12.43 -7.73 -6.52
CA THR A 91 13.24 -7.45 -5.33
C THR A 91 13.55 -5.95 -5.18
N GLY A 92 13.75 -5.25 -6.29
CA GLY A 92 14.02 -3.80 -6.29
C GLY A 92 12.82 -2.93 -5.94
N ARG A 93 11.61 -3.46 -5.92
CA ARG A 93 10.38 -2.72 -5.57
C ARG A 93 10.13 -2.78 -4.06
N LYS A 94 10.51 -1.72 -3.37
CA LYS A 94 10.09 -1.54 -1.98
C LYS A 94 8.64 -1.05 -1.96
N ASN A 95 7.75 -1.87 -1.44
CA ASN A 95 6.37 -1.45 -1.19
C ASN A 95 6.36 -0.29 -0.19
N TRP A 96 5.51 0.70 -0.42
CA TRP A 96 5.31 1.78 0.54
C TRP A 96 4.87 1.23 1.88
N SER A 97 5.54 1.69 2.94
CA SER A 97 5.09 1.42 4.30
C SER A 97 3.85 2.27 4.63
N MET A 98 3.16 1.94 5.72
CA MET A 98 2.01 2.74 6.16
C MET A 98 2.42 4.17 6.54
N GLU A 99 3.64 4.36 7.05
CA GLU A 99 4.24 5.66 7.33
C GLU A 99 4.47 6.47 6.04
N SER A 100 4.88 5.79 4.94
CA SER A 100 5.03 6.44 3.64
C SER A 100 3.70 6.96 3.10
N TYR A 101 2.63 6.15 3.21
CA TYR A 101 1.27 6.59 2.85
C TYR A 101 0.79 7.75 3.74
N LEU A 102 1.03 7.67 5.05
CA LEU A 102 0.70 8.74 6.00
C LEU A 102 1.39 10.05 5.60
N GLY A 103 2.71 10.02 5.39
CA GLY A 103 3.50 11.18 4.96
C GLY A 103 3.00 11.77 3.65
N HIS A 104 2.71 10.92 2.65
CA HIS A 104 2.16 11.34 1.36
C HIS A 104 0.82 12.09 1.51
N HIS A 105 -0.12 11.55 2.29
CA HIS A 105 -1.41 12.21 2.46
C HIS A 105 -1.34 13.46 3.34
N CYS A 106 -0.42 13.50 4.32
CA CYS A 106 -0.13 14.71 5.10
C CYS A 106 0.40 15.84 4.22
N SER A 107 1.34 15.55 3.31
CA SER A 107 1.91 16.55 2.39
C SER A 107 0.87 17.12 1.41
N ARG A 108 -0.17 16.34 1.09
CA ARG A 108 -1.32 16.78 0.30
C ARG A 108 -2.39 17.54 1.11
N GLY A 109 -2.10 17.90 2.35
CA GLY A 109 -2.97 18.73 3.18
C GLY A 109 -4.16 18.01 3.81
N LYS A 110 -4.27 16.66 3.72
CA LYS A 110 -5.41 15.92 4.28
C LYS A 110 -5.40 15.99 5.81
N MET A 111 -6.39 16.67 6.39
CA MET A 111 -6.43 16.98 7.82
C MET A 111 -6.51 15.72 8.70
N ASP A 112 -7.34 14.73 8.35
CA ASP A 112 -7.47 13.49 9.11
C ASP A 112 -6.13 12.73 9.24
N TYR A 113 -5.30 12.80 8.19
CA TYR A 113 -3.96 12.20 8.21
C TYR A 113 -2.98 12.99 9.06
N LYS A 114 -3.08 14.33 9.07
CA LYS A 114 -2.27 15.18 9.96
C LYS A 114 -2.61 14.91 11.41
N ILE A 115 -3.90 14.77 11.74
CA ILE A 115 -4.36 14.38 13.08
C ILE A 115 -3.86 12.97 13.43
N CYS A 116 -3.97 12.01 12.52
CA CYS A 116 -3.43 10.66 12.73
C CYS A 116 -1.93 10.69 13.03
N LYS A 117 -1.15 11.46 12.28
CA LYS A 117 0.28 11.64 12.52
C LYS A 117 0.55 12.25 13.89
N GLN A 118 -0.16 13.31 14.25
CA GLN A 118 -0.03 13.95 15.56
C GLN A 118 -0.33 12.96 16.71
N LYS A 119 -1.39 12.16 16.60
CA LYS A 119 -1.76 11.17 17.62
C LYS A 119 -0.78 9.99 17.67
N MET A 120 -0.26 9.56 16.52
CA MET A 120 0.81 8.58 16.43
C MET A 120 2.05 9.06 17.20
N ASP A 121 2.46 10.31 16.98
CA ASP A 121 3.64 10.90 17.63
C ASP A 121 3.39 11.11 19.13
N GLN A 122 2.18 11.57 19.51
CA GLN A 122 1.79 11.81 20.90
C GLN A 122 1.78 10.54 21.75
N TRP A 123 1.24 9.44 21.23
CA TRP A 123 1.03 8.21 21.99
C TRP A 123 2.03 7.11 21.69
N GLY A 124 2.89 7.29 20.67
CA GLY A 124 3.90 6.31 20.27
C GLY A 124 3.32 5.01 19.68
N PHE A 125 2.11 5.03 19.12
CA PHE A 125 1.51 3.87 18.48
C PHE A 125 1.92 3.76 17.01
N PRO A 126 1.90 2.54 16.42
CA PRO A 126 2.03 2.39 14.98
C PRO A 126 0.85 3.03 14.23
N VAL A 127 1.05 3.36 12.95
CA VAL A 127 0.05 4.07 12.12
C VAL A 127 -1.30 3.36 12.10
N ILE A 128 -1.31 2.04 11.91
CA ILE A 128 -2.54 1.26 11.79
C ILE A 128 -3.35 1.29 13.09
N GLU A 129 -2.69 1.07 14.21
CA GLU A 129 -3.30 1.06 15.53
C GLU A 129 -3.86 2.45 15.85
N THR A 130 -3.12 3.51 15.55
CA THR A 130 -3.60 4.89 15.70
C THR A 130 -4.86 5.14 14.85
N ALA A 131 -4.83 4.72 13.58
CA ALA A 131 -5.99 4.87 12.71
C ALA A 131 -7.22 4.08 13.21
N VAL A 132 -7.02 2.86 13.72
CA VAL A 132 -8.11 2.06 14.32
C VAL A 132 -8.71 2.74 15.55
N LEU A 133 -7.87 3.31 16.41
CA LEU A 133 -8.33 4.06 17.59
C LEU A 133 -9.14 5.30 17.20
N LEU A 134 -8.68 6.03 16.20
CA LEU A 134 -9.37 7.19 15.63
C LEU A 134 -10.71 6.82 14.98
N LEU A 135 -10.84 5.60 14.47
CA LEU A 135 -12.09 5.03 13.93
C LEU A 135 -12.97 4.36 15.02
N LYS A 136 -12.66 4.53 16.30
CA LYS A 136 -13.35 3.90 17.45
C LYS A 136 -13.38 2.37 17.39
N GLY A 137 -12.39 1.76 16.76
CA GLY A 137 -12.29 0.31 16.62
C GLY A 137 -13.38 -0.33 15.74
N THR A 138 -14.19 0.45 15.02
CA THR A 138 -15.38 -0.03 14.30
C THR A 138 -15.08 -0.61 12.91
N SER A 139 -13.87 -0.48 12.42
CA SER A 139 -13.54 -0.90 11.06
C SER A 139 -12.78 -2.23 10.99
N ASN A 140 -13.09 -3.00 9.96
CA ASN A 140 -12.27 -4.15 9.58
C ASN A 140 -10.86 -3.67 9.18
N HIS A 141 -9.81 -4.21 9.81
CA HIS A 141 -8.40 -3.83 9.59
C HIS A 141 -7.99 -3.84 8.11
N LYS A 142 -8.45 -4.85 7.35
CA LYS A 142 -8.12 -4.97 5.93
C LYS A 142 -8.74 -3.85 5.10
N ARG A 143 -10.02 -3.55 5.32
CA ARG A 143 -10.72 -2.45 4.66
C ARG A 143 -10.12 -1.10 5.04
N MET A 144 -9.88 -0.87 6.32
CA MET A 144 -9.26 0.36 6.81
C MET A 144 -7.88 0.59 6.20
N SER A 145 -7.04 -0.45 6.12
CA SER A 145 -5.72 -0.34 5.49
C SER A 145 -5.81 0.06 4.01
N THR A 146 -6.80 -0.47 3.28
CA THR A 146 -7.04 -0.11 1.88
C THR A 146 -7.51 1.34 1.76
N ASP A 147 -8.52 1.74 2.52
CA ASP A 147 -9.06 3.10 2.53
C ASP A 147 -7.99 4.12 2.95
N PHE A 148 -7.13 3.77 3.90
CA PHE A 148 -6.02 4.60 4.33
C PHE A 148 -5.01 4.82 3.19
N LYS A 149 -4.62 3.76 2.47
CA LYS A 149 -3.69 3.85 1.33
C LYS A 149 -4.25 4.69 0.19
N LEU A 150 -5.55 4.57 -0.09
CA LEU A 150 -6.25 5.31 -1.13
C LEU A 150 -6.57 6.77 -0.76
N GLY A 151 -6.34 7.18 0.48
CA GLY A 151 -6.63 8.53 0.93
C GLY A 151 -8.07 8.75 1.38
N ASN A 152 -8.82 7.68 1.63
CA ASN A 152 -10.23 7.71 2.03
C ASN A 152 -10.43 7.61 3.55
N PHE A 153 -9.33 7.66 4.33
CA PHE A 153 -9.40 7.68 5.77
C PHE A 153 -10.10 8.96 6.27
N ARG A 154 -11.13 8.78 7.10
CA ARG A 154 -11.91 9.87 7.72
C ARG A 154 -12.14 9.55 9.18
N ILE A 155 -11.89 10.53 10.04
CA ILE A 155 -12.08 10.43 11.48
C ILE A 155 -13.53 10.78 11.82
N PRO A 156 -14.33 9.86 12.38
CA PRO A 156 -15.70 10.15 12.79
C PRO A 156 -15.74 11.06 14.03
N ALA A 157 -16.90 11.63 14.29
CA ALA A 157 -17.13 12.41 15.51
C ALA A 157 -16.77 11.59 16.77
N GLY A 158 -16.01 12.21 17.68
CA GLY A 158 -15.51 11.57 18.91
C GLY A 158 -14.32 10.62 18.69
N GLY A 159 -13.83 10.42 17.46
CA GLY A 159 -12.68 9.56 17.20
C GLY A 159 -11.39 10.04 17.86
N ILE A 160 -11.18 11.36 17.89
CA ILE A 160 -10.01 11.98 18.55
C ILE A 160 -10.08 11.72 20.07
N ALA A 161 -11.22 12.01 20.69
CA ALA A 161 -11.43 11.80 22.13
C ALA A 161 -11.24 10.31 22.51
N ASN A 162 -11.74 9.39 21.69
CA ASN A 162 -11.51 7.96 21.89
C ASN A 162 -10.03 7.58 21.81
N CYS A 163 -9.30 8.09 20.83
CA CYS A 163 -7.87 7.85 20.68
C CYS A 163 -7.10 8.38 21.90
N ASP A 164 -7.44 9.58 22.39
CA ASP A 164 -6.78 10.19 23.55
C ASP A 164 -7.09 9.44 24.84
N ARG A 165 -8.34 9.03 25.07
CA ARG A 165 -8.74 8.24 26.22
C ARG A 165 -7.95 6.94 26.30
N ILE A 166 -7.93 6.17 25.21
CA ILE A 166 -7.22 4.89 25.17
C ILE A 166 -5.71 5.11 25.22
N GLY A 167 -5.18 6.12 24.51
CA GLY A 167 -3.78 6.49 24.54
C GLY A 167 -3.29 6.80 25.95
N PHE A 168 -4.08 7.54 26.72
CA PHE A 168 -3.78 7.85 28.11
C PHE A 168 -3.73 6.58 28.98
N HIS A 169 -4.68 5.67 28.84
CA HIS A 169 -4.68 4.41 29.59
C HIS A 169 -3.48 3.52 29.22
N LEU A 170 -3.21 3.35 27.93
CA LEU A 170 -2.08 2.55 27.46
C LEU A 170 -0.72 3.17 27.82
N SER A 171 -0.62 4.50 27.90
CA SER A 171 0.60 5.17 28.35
C SER A 171 0.92 4.88 29.81
N LYS A 172 -0.11 4.75 30.68
CA LYS A 172 0.06 4.30 32.06
C LYS A 172 0.56 2.85 32.12
N LEU A 173 -0.07 1.95 31.34
CA LEU A 173 0.34 0.55 31.28
C LEU A 173 1.78 0.40 30.79
N ARG A 174 2.23 1.24 29.86
CA ARG A 174 3.60 1.23 29.37
C ARG A 174 4.63 1.37 30.50
N ARG A 175 4.39 2.22 31.49
CA ARG A 175 5.28 2.43 32.63
C ARG A 175 5.47 1.16 33.48
N TYR A 176 4.52 0.22 33.48
CA TYR A 176 4.66 -1.06 34.17
C TYR A 176 5.50 -2.08 33.40
N PHE A 177 5.57 -1.96 32.07
CA PHE A 177 6.27 -2.92 31.22
C PHE A 177 7.67 -2.50 30.82
N TYR A 178 7.99 -1.21 30.93
CA TYR A 178 9.26 -0.65 30.49
C TYR A 178 9.81 0.33 31.53
N SER A 179 11.11 0.20 31.84
CA SER A 179 11.82 1.18 32.69
C SER A 179 12.00 2.50 31.92
N ASP A 180 12.32 3.58 32.64
CA ASP A 180 12.55 4.91 32.05
C ASP A 180 13.70 4.91 31.04
N SER A 181 14.66 3.98 31.17
CA SER A 181 15.72 3.75 30.17
C SER A 181 15.22 3.23 28.83
N ASP A 182 14.03 2.67 28.78
CA ASP A 182 13.39 2.10 27.60
C ASP A 182 12.33 3.03 26.99
N SER A 183 12.41 4.34 27.25
CA SER A 183 11.41 5.34 26.87
C SER A 183 11.04 5.34 25.36
N ASN A 184 11.93 4.83 24.50
CA ASN A 184 11.70 4.70 23.06
C ASN A 184 11.06 3.39 22.63
N LYS A 185 10.85 2.42 23.53
CA LYS A 185 10.21 1.16 23.18
C LYS A 185 8.69 1.36 23.07
N ARG A 186 8.14 1.09 21.91
CA ARG A 186 6.70 1.13 21.64
C ARG A 186 6.03 -0.12 22.22
N LEU A 187 4.83 0.03 22.75
CA LEU A 187 3.98 -1.12 23.12
C LEU A 187 3.81 -2.05 21.92
N LYS A 188 3.94 -3.35 22.15
CA LYS A 188 3.72 -4.34 21.09
C LYS A 188 2.30 -4.21 20.55
N ARG A 189 2.14 -4.37 19.24
CA ARG A 189 0.86 -4.33 18.56
C ARG A 189 -0.20 -5.22 19.20
N SER A 190 0.20 -6.41 19.65
CA SER A 190 -0.69 -7.35 20.35
C SER A 190 -1.32 -6.79 21.61
N VAL A 191 -0.58 -6.02 22.42
CA VAL A 191 -1.08 -5.38 23.64
C VAL A 191 -2.10 -4.31 23.30
N ILE A 192 -1.80 -3.46 22.33
CA ILE A 192 -2.71 -2.40 21.87
C ILE A 192 -4.00 -3.01 21.31
N SER A 193 -3.88 -4.03 20.47
CA SER A 193 -5.04 -4.71 19.88
C SER A 193 -5.88 -5.43 20.92
N ALA A 194 -5.27 -6.10 21.90
CA ALA A 194 -6.00 -6.74 23.01
C ALA A 194 -6.77 -5.71 23.82
N TYR A 195 -6.15 -4.58 24.16
CA TYR A 195 -6.84 -3.51 24.88
C TYR A 195 -8.03 -2.96 24.11
N ILE A 196 -7.89 -2.70 22.81
CA ILE A 196 -8.99 -2.22 21.96
C ILE A 196 -10.17 -3.21 21.95
N ILE A 197 -9.91 -4.51 22.02
CA ILE A 197 -10.95 -5.55 22.03
C ILE A 197 -11.66 -5.57 23.39
N CYS A 198 -10.92 -5.44 24.48
CA CYS A 198 -11.47 -5.48 25.85
C CYS A 198 -12.21 -4.20 26.27
N ASP A 199 -11.90 -3.06 25.60
CA ASP A 199 -12.49 -1.74 25.90
C ASP A 199 -13.83 -1.51 25.14
N ARG A 200 -14.32 -2.51 24.39
CA ARG A 200 -15.63 -2.52 23.73
C ARG A 200 -16.72 -3.05 24.62
#